data_82935fe67176e29a0993ae2090f0f944
#
_entry.id   82935fe67176e29a0993ae2090f0f944
#
_cell.length_a   1.000
_cell.length_b   1.000
_cell.length_c   1.000
_cell.angle_alpha   90.00
_cell.angle_beta   90.00
_cell.angle_gamma   90.00
#
_symmetry.space_group_name_H-M   'P 1'
#
loop_
_entity.id
_entity.type
_entity.pdbx_description
1 polymer ?
#
loop_
_entity_poly.entity_id
_entity_poly.type
_entity_poly.pdbx_seq_one_letter_code
_entity_poly.pdbx_strand_id
1 'polypeptide(L)'
;MNIHDTQHDRAAAQQIIKALALPAQSRTPELPRPMPLSHLPRLPREASMLYAIGRADPSGRVTNRAITDAVRWQPGDRLAMTLTPSAVVFCPAPDGLLRVPPRPCIAIPVTARRLLSITPGDELLLAAAPEYRIVITHTMQIMEDMLVSFYAQIAADEFPQP
;
A
#
# COMPACT_ATOMS: atom_id res chain seq x y z
N MET A 1 31.01 42.07 44.80
CA MET A 1 30.10 41.62 43.71
C MET A 1 30.98 40.96 42.67
N ASN A 2 31.02 39.60 42.75
CA ASN A 2 32.08 38.79 42.12
C ASN A 2 31.79 38.51 40.63
N ILE A 3 32.63 39.06 39.78
CA ILE A 3 32.60 38.86 38.31
C ILE A 3 33.07 37.43 37.93
N HIS A 4 33.62 36.65 38.85
CA HIS A 4 34.11 35.28 38.60
C HIS A 4 33.04 34.22 38.54
N ASP A 5 31.86 34.45 39.12
CA ASP A 5 30.80 33.43 39.17
C ASP A 5 30.02 33.28 37.86
N THR A 6 29.93 34.38 37.07
CA THR A 6 29.19 34.40 35.81
C THR A 6 29.93 33.71 34.67
N GLN A 7 31.24 33.57 34.75
CA GLN A 7 32.04 32.88 33.70
C GLN A 7 32.01 31.35 33.85
N HIS A 8 31.93 30.84 35.10
CA HIS A 8 31.80 29.41 35.37
C HIS A 8 30.44 28.87 34.93
N ASP A 9 29.38 29.61 35.17
CA ASP A 9 28.03 29.23 34.78
C ASP A 9 27.83 29.20 33.24
N ARG A 10 28.47 30.10 32.51
CA ARG A 10 28.44 30.11 31.06
C ARG A 10 29.23 28.95 30.47
N ALA A 11 30.34 28.54 31.02
CA ALA A 11 31.13 27.40 30.56
C ALA A 11 30.40 26.08 30.81
N ALA A 12 29.74 25.94 31.96
CA ALA A 12 28.91 24.78 32.27
C ALA A 12 27.69 24.66 31.35
N ALA A 13 26.99 25.79 31.10
CA ALA A 13 25.88 25.81 30.17
C ALA A 13 26.28 25.47 28.72
N GLN A 14 27.44 25.93 28.25
CA GLN A 14 27.97 25.58 26.94
C GLN A 14 28.39 24.11 26.84
N GLN A 15 28.90 23.50 27.89
CA GLN A 15 29.20 22.06 27.91
C GLN A 15 27.92 21.21 27.86
N ILE A 16 26.86 21.63 28.55
CA ILE A 16 25.57 20.93 28.53
C ILE A 16 24.94 21.03 27.13
N ILE A 17 24.97 22.19 26.47
CA ILE A 17 24.48 22.38 25.13
C ILE A 17 25.28 21.53 24.11
N LYS A 18 26.60 21.40 24.30
CA LYS A 18 27.45 20.56 23.43
C LYS A 18 27.23 19.07 23.64
N ALA A 19 26.86 18.65 24.86
CA ALA A 19 26.51 17.26 25.17
C ALA A 19 25.10 16.89 24.68
N LEU A 20 24.19 17.87 24.59
CA LEU A 20 22.85 17.71 24.04
C LEU A 20 22.76 17.89 22.52
N ALA A 21 23.81 18.42 21.90
CA ALA A 21 23.94 18.41 20.46
C ALA A 21 24.16 16.95 20.02
N LEU A 22 23.08 16.27 19.67
CA LEU A 22 23.13 14.99 18.97
C LEU A 22 24.14 15.14 17.82
N PRO A 23 25.15 14.24 17.67
CA PRO A 23 25.98 14.25 16.52
C PRO A 23 25.06 14.25 15.30
N ALA A 24 25.20 15.23 14.43
CA ALA A 24 24.53 15.24 13.14
C ALA A 24 24.93 13.93 12.45
N GLN A 25 24.13 12.89 12.66
CA GLN A 25 24.19 11.70 11.83
C GLN A 25 23.80 12.19 10.45
N SER A 26 24.77 12.49 9.62
CA SER A 26 24.63 12.60 8.19
C SER A 26 24.21 11.21 7.68
N ARG A 27 22.99 10.80 8.05
CA ARG A 27 22.30 9.78 7.29
C ARG A 27 21.92 10.48 6.01
N THR A 28 22.80 10.38 5.01
CA THR A 28 22.34 10.44 3.63
C THR A 28 21.08 9.56 3.61
N PRO A 29 19.90 10.09 3.26
CA PRO A 29 18.74 9.24 3.12
C PRO A 29 19.12 8.19 2.09
N GLU A 30 19.44 6.99 2.56
CA GLU A 30 19.60 5.83 1.69
C GLU A 30 18.25 5.72 1.01
N LEU A 31 18.22 6.11 -0.27
CA LEU A 31 17.04 5.91 -1.12
C LEU A 31 16.61 4.47 -0.87
N PRO A 32 15.35 4.25 -0.47
CA PRO A 32 14.87 2.90 -0.22
C PRO A 32 15.25 2.08 -1.44
N ARG A 33 16.04 1.02 -1.22
CA ARG A 33 16.40 0.08 -2.28
C ARG A 33 15.11 -0.25 -2.99
N PRO A 34 15.03 -0.11 -4.33
CA PRO A 34 13.85 -0.52 -5.06
C PRO A 34 13.56 -1.95 -4.59
N MET A 35 12.43 -2.14 -3.93
CA MET A 35 11.98 -3.49 -3.60
C MET A 35 11.95 -4.25 -4.93
N PRO A 36 12.57 -5.44 -5.01
CA PRO A 36 12.48 -6.23 -6.22
C PRO A 36 11.00 -6.28 -6.58
N LEU A 37 10.66 -5.78 -7.75
CA LEU A 37 9.31 -5.90 -8.31
C LEU A 37 9.06 -7.40 -8.36
N SER A 38 8.42 -7.92 -7.31
CA SER A 38 7.94 -9.29 -7.30
C SER A 38 7.12 -9.43 -8.56
N HIS A 39 7.49 -10.40 -9.39
CA HIS A 39 6.82 -10.59 -10.68
C HIS A 39 5.32 -10.63 -10.44
N LEU A 40 4.60 -9.63 -10.95
CA LEU A 40 3.16 -9.67 -10.96
C LEU A 40 2.74 -10.97 -11.63
N PRO A 41 1.91 -11.79 -11.01
CA PRO A 41 1.43 -13.00 -11.66
C PRO A 41 0.75 -12.59 -12.97
N ARG A 42 1.23 -13.14 -14.07
CA ARG A 42 0.61 -12.92 -15.37
C ARG A 42 -0.68 -13.73 -15.41
N LEU A 43 -1.79 -13.05 -15.25
CA LEU A 43 -3.10 -13.66 -15.44
C LEU A 43 -3.31 -13.88 -16.93
N PRO A 44 -3.71 -15.09 -17.39
CA PRO A 44 -4.13 -15.31 -18.75
C PRO A 44 -5.29 -14.38 -19.12
N ARG A 45 -5.37 -13.97 -20.38
CA ARG A 45 -6.47 -13.11 -20.86
C ARG A 45 -7.85 -13.74 -20.67
N GLU A 46 -7.92 -15.06 -20.59
CA GLU A 46 -9.14 -15.86 -20.44
C GLU A 46 -9.48 -16.20 -18.98
N ALA A 47 -8.70 -15.69 -18.01
CA ALA A 47 -9.00 -15.94 -16.60
C ALA A 47 -10.36 -15.34 -16.25
N SER A 48 -11.23 -16.17 -15.66
CA SER A 48 -12.49 -15.70 -15.11
C SER A 48 -12.21 -14.75 -13.95
N MET A 49 -12.64 -13.50 -14.09
CA MET A 49 -12.47 -12.46 -13.08
C MET A 49 -13.80 -12.16 -12.40
N LEU A 50 -13.77 -12.08 -11.08
CA LEU A 50 -14.89 -11.59 -10.27
C LEU A 50 -14.53 -10.19 -9.75
N TYR A 51 -15.45 -9.25 -9.89
CA TYR A 51 -15.27 -7.88 -9.45
C TYR A 51 -16.26 -7.52 -8.36
N ALA A 52 -15.81 -6.72 -7.41
CA ALA A 52 -16.66 -6.17 -6.36
C ALA A 52 -16.09 -4.84 -5.87
N ILE A 53 -16.91 -4.06 -5.21
CA ILE A 53 -16.47 -2.89 -4.46
C ILE A 53 -16.48 -3.24 -2.97
N GLY A 54 -15.43 -2.86 -2.26
CA GLY A 54 -15.33 -2.98 -0.83
C GLY A 54 -14.90 -1.67 -0.20
N ARG A 55 -15.19 -1.52 1.09
CA ARG A 55 -14.81 -0.31 1.84
C ARG A 55 -13.78 -0.65 2.89
N ALA A 56 -12.72 0.16 2.98
CA ALA A 56 -11.67 -0.01 3.97
C ALA A 56 -12.17 0.41 5.36
N ASP A 57 -12.00 -0.45 6.36
CA ASP A 57 -12.24 -0.10 7.76
C ASP A 57 -11.04 0.66 8.36
N PRO A 58 -11.13 1.20 9.60
CA PRO A 58 -10.02 1.89 10.25
C PRO A 58 -8.74 1.05 10.40
N SER A 59 -8.86 -0.27 10.42
CA SER A 59 -7.73 -1.21 10.48
C SER A 59 -7.14 -1.54 9.11
N GLY A 60 -7.77 -1.05 8.02
CA GLY A 60 -7.38 -1.37 6.64
C GLY A 60 -7.87 -2.73 6.16
N ARG A 61 -8.93 -3.25 6.81
CA ARG A 61 -9.58 -4.48 6.36
C ARG A 61 -10.71 -4.14 5.41
N VAL A 62 -10.82 -4.93 4.36
CA VAL A 62 -11.93 -4.86 3.42
C VAL A 62 -12.68 -6.18 3.48
N THR A 63 -13.89 -6.14 3.97
CA THR A 63 -14.73 -7.32 4.07
C THR A 63 -15.63 -7.41 2.83
N ASN A 64 -15.37 -8.43 2.01
CA ASN A 64 -16.25 -8.78 0.90
C ASN A 64 -16.29 -10.30 0.78
N ARG A 65 -17.41 -10.88 1.23
CA ARG A 65 -17.55 -12.31 1.34
C ARG A 65 -17.54 -12.99 -0.04
N ALA A 66 -18.16 -12.39 -1.05
CA ALA A 66 -18.16 -12.95 -2.40
C ALA A 66 -16.75 -13.14 -2.95
N ILE A 67 -15.86 -12.16 -2.72
CA ILE A 67 -14.45 -12.22 -3.13
C ILE A 67 -13.69 -13.28 -2.32
N THR A 68 -13.78 -13.28 -0.99
CA THR A 68 -13.02 -14.21 -0.16
C THR A 68 -13.47 -15.65 -0.34
N ASP A 69 -14.75 -15.90 -0.51
CA ASP A 69 -15.30 -17.23 -0.79
C ASP A 69 -14.88 -17.73 -2.18
N ALA A 70 -14.89 -16.85 -3.20
CA ALA A 70 -14.49 -17.21 -4.55
C ALA A 70 -13.03 -17.66 -4.62
N VAL A 71 -12.11 -16.97 -3.95
CA VAL A 71 -10.69 -17.36 -3.91
C VAL A 71 -10.40 -18.47 -2.92
N ARG A 72 -11.40 -18.93 -2.16
CA ARG A 72 -11.30 -20.03 -1.20
C ARG A 72 -10.17 -19.85 -0.17
N TRP A 73 -9.95 -18.62 0.28
CA TRP A 73 -8.99 -18.38 1.35
C TRP A 73 -9.51 -18.93 2.67
N GLN A 74 -8.65 -19.65 3.37
CA GLN A 74 -8.96 -20.23 4.67
C GLN A 74 -8.26 -19.42 5.78
N PRO A 75 -8.84 -19.33 6.98
CA PRO A 75 -8.16 -18.77 8.13
C PRO A 75 -6.79 -19.41 8.33
N GLY A 76 -5.74 -18.58 8.45
CA GLY A 76 -4.37 -19.03 8.60
C GLY A 76 -3.59 -19.23 7.30
N ASP A 77 -4.23 -19.22 6.13
CA ASP A 77 -3.52 -19.24 4.85
C ASP A 77 -2.48 -18.13 4.81
N ARG A 78 -1.31 -18.45 4.26
CA ARG A 78 -0.24 -17.46 4.07
C ARG A 78 -0.36 -16.81 2.71
N LEU A 79 -0.21 -15.49 2.71
CA LEU A 79 -0.29 -14.68 1.51
C LEU A 79 0.99 -13.87 1.32
N ALA A 80 1.49 -13.87 0.10
CA ALA A 80 2.42 -12.85 -0.37
C ALA A 80 1.63 -11.62 -0.84
N MET A 81 2.25 -10.46 -0.71
CA MET A 81 1.71 -9.19 -1.15
C MET A 81 2.69 -8.54 -2.11
N THR A 82 2.20 -8.11 -3.26
CA THR A 82 2.94 -7.28 -4.20
C THR A 82 2.26 -5.93 -4.32
N LEU A 83 3.02 -4.86 -4.18
CA LEU A 83 2.52 -3.50 -4.31
C LEU A 83 2.87 -2.96 -5.71
N THR A 84 1.88 -2.36 -6.37
CA THR A 84 2.03 -1.60 -7.61
C THR A 84 1.68 -0.13 -7.37
N PRO A 85 1.92 0.79 -8.31
CA PRO A 85 1.55 2.19 -8.13
C PRO A 85 0.07 2.45 -7.85
N SER A 86 -0.82 1.54 -8.25
CA SER A 86 -2.29 1.74 -8.14
C SER A 86 -3.03 0.57 -7.50
N ALA A 87 -2.31 -0.49 -7.07
CA ALA A 87 -2.95 -1.68 -6.55
C ALA A 87 -2.09 -2.46 -5.57
N VAL A 88 -2.76 -3.31 -4.79
CA VAL A 88 -2.14 -4.35 -3.97
C VAL A 88 -2.60 -5.71 -4.49
N VAL A 89 -1.66 -6.57 -4.82
CA VAL A 89 -1.92 -7.95 -5.28
C VAL A 89 -1.62 -8.91 -4.13
N PHE A 90 -2.58 -9.77 -3.81
CA PHE A 90 -2.44 -10.82 -2.81
C PHE A 90 -2.52 -12.18 -3.49
N CYS A 91 -1.55 -13.04 -3.21
CA CYS A 91 -1.54 -14.41 -3.71
C CYS A 91 -1.11 -15.39 -2.60
N PRO A 92 -1.61 -16.63 -2.59
CA PRO A 92 -1.13 -17.66 -1.67
C PRO A 92 0.35 -17.91 -1.88
N ALA A 93 1.11 -17.97 -0.79
CA ALA A 93 2.52 -18.28 -0.82
C ALA A 93 2.92 -18.98 0.50
N PRO A 94 3.61 -20.12 0.45
CA PRO A 94 4.01 -20.85 1.65
C PRO A 94 4.89 -20.04 2.60
N ASP A 95 5.69 -19.15 2.06
CA ASP A 95 6.58 -18.20 2.74
C ASP A 95 5.97 -16.80 2.93
N GLY A 96 4.70 -16.62 2.55
CA GLY A 96 3.99 -15.36 2.67
C GLY A 96 3.98 -14.82 4.10
N LEU A 97 4.17 -13.51 4.23
CA LEU A 97 4.24 -12.84 5.53
C LEU A 97 2.87 -12.49 6.11
N LEU A 98 1.86 -12.37 5.27
CA LEU A 98 0.51 -12.07 5.69
C LEU A 98 -0.24 -13.36 5.99
N ARG A 99 -1.23 -13.27 6.88
CA ARG A 99 -2.11 -14.40 7.19
C ARG A 99 -3.56 -13.99 7.03
N VAL A 100 -4.35 -14.87 6.44
CA VAL A 100 -5.81 -14.71 6.40
C VAL A 100 -6.34 -14.80 7.85
N PRO A 101 -7.08 -13.79 8.33
CA PRO A 101 -7.59 -13.77 9.70
C PRO A 101 -8.73 -14.80 9.90
N PRO A 102 -9.10 -15.09 11.16
CA PRO A 102 -10.20 -16.02 11.47
C PRO A 102 -11.54 -15.69 10.79
N ARG A 103 -11.80 -14.41 10.60
CA ARG A 103 -12.88 -13.93 9.72
C ARG A 103 -12.23 -13.49 8.41
N PRO A 104 -12.35 -14.26 7.33
CA PRO A 104 -11.68 -13.95 6.07
C PRO A 104 -12.04 -12.54 5.59
N CYS A 105 -10.99 -11.75 5.37
CA CYS A 105 -11.07 -10.42 4.80
C CYS A 105 -9.76 -10.11 4.10
N ILE A 106 -9.77 -9.10 3.25
CA ILE A 106 -8.56 -8.56 2.63
C ILE A 106 -7.96 -7.56 3.61
N ALA A 107 -6.83 -7.90 4.23
CA ALA A 107 -6.15 -7.02 5.19
C ALA A 107 -5.00 -6.29 4.49
N ILE A 108 -5.18 -4.99 4.26
CA ILE A 108 -4.18 -4.14 3.59
C ILE A 108 -3.22 -3.58 4.66
N PRO A 109 -1.92 -3.94 4.62
CA PRO A 109 -0.95 -3.45 5.59
C PRO A 109 -0.83 -1.92 5.58
N VAL A 110 -0.47 -1.35 6.72
CA VAL A 110 -0.37 0.11 6.89
C VAL A 110 0.61 0.76 5.90
N THR A 111 1.69 0.08 5.57
CA THR A 111 2.67 0.54 4.57
C THR A 111 2.05 0.67 3.18
N ALA A 112 1.30 -0.35 2.74
CA ALA A 112 0.59 -0.33 1.46
C ALA A 112 -0.49 0.76 1.44
N ARG A 113 -1.26 0.90 2.53
CA ARG A 113 -2.27 1.97 2.65
C ARG A 113 -1.67 3.37 2.53
N ARG A 114 -0.54 3.61 3.19
CA ARG A 114 0.16 4.90 3.10
C ARG A 114 0.66 5.20 1.69
N LEU A 115 1.24 4.21 1.01
CA LEU A 115 1.76 4.37 -0.35
C LEU A 115 0.65 4.60 -1.38
N LEU A 116 -0.51 4.00 -1.19
CA LEU A 116 -1.67 4.16 -2.06
C LEU A 116 -2.66 5.23 -1.57
N SER A 117 -2.33 5.95 -0.50
CA SER A 117 -3.19 6.97 0.12
C SER A 117 -4.57 6.44 0.50
N ILE A 118 -4.66 5.17 0.89
CA ILE A 118 -5.92 4.56 1.31
C ILE A 118 -6.23 4.96 2.76
N THR A 119 -7.38 5.58 2.95
CA THR A 119 -7.91 6.02 4.24
C THR A 119 -9.14 5.22 4.67
N PRO A 120 -9.50 5.23 5.97
CA PRO A 120 -10.72 4.59 6.43
C PRO A 120 -11.96 5.18 5.74
N GLY A 121 -12.82 4.30 5.24
CA GLY A 121 -14.02 4.69 4.52
C GLY A 121 -13.87 4.70 3.00
N ASP A 122 -12.64 4.68 2.48
CA ASP A 122 -12.41 4.65 1.03
C ASP A 122 -12.99 3.38 0.40
N GLU A 123 -13.57 3.57 -0.77
CA GLU A 123 -14.01 2.49 -1.63
C GLU A 123 -12.85 1.99 -2.50
N LEU A 124 -12.78 0.68 -2.64
CA LEU A 124 -11.72 -0.01 -3.37
C LEU A 124 -12.36 -0.99 -4.36
N LEU A 125 -11.85 -1.03 -5.57
CA LEU A 125 -12.20 -2.06 -6.53
C LEU A 125 -11.42 -3.34 -6.19
N LEU A 126 -12.15 -4.42 -5.99
CA LEU A 126 -11.61 -5.75 -5.76
C LEU A 126 -11.78 -6.56 -7.03
N ALA A 127 -10.68 -7.10 -7.54
CA ALA A 127 -10.67 -8.02 -8.67
C ALA A 127 -10.09 -9.35 -8.19
N ALA A 128 -10.85 -10.42 -8.32
CA ALA A 128 -10.41 -11.76 -7.94
C ALA A 128 -10.26 -12.65 -9.16
N ALA A 129 -9.20 -13.43 -9.20
CA ALA A 129 -9.00 -14.54 -10.12
C ALA A 129 -9.09 -15.86 -9.33
N PRO A 130 -10.30 -16.46 -9.25
CA PRO A 130 -10.57 -17.62 -8.37
C PRO A 130 -9.68 -18.82 -8.65
N GLU A 131 -9.40 -19.11 -9.91
CA GLU A 131 -8.55 -20.24 -10.34
C GLU A 131 -7.13 -20.13 -9.79
N TYR A 132 -6.63 -18.93 -9.63
CA TYR A 132 -5.29 -18.63 -9.13
C TYR A 132 -5.29 -18.24 -7.66
N ARG A 133 -6.47 -18.12 -7.04
CA ARG A 133 -6.65 -17.66 -5.66
C ARG A 133 -6.04 -16.28 -5.41
N ILE A 134 -6.01 -15.43 -6.44
CA ILE A 134 -5.43 -14.09 -6.41
C ILE A 134 -6.52 -13.06 -6.20
N VAL A 135 -6.22 -12.06 -5.37
CA VAL A 135 -7.04 -10.86 -5.21
C VAL A 135 -6.17 -9.64 -5.50
N ILE A 136 -6.68 -8.75 -6.32
CA ILE A 136 -6.09 -7.45 -6.63
C ILE A 136 -7.03 -6.39 -6.06
N THR A 137 -6.47 -5.51 -5.24
CA THR A 137 -7.22 -4.40 -4.65
C THR A 137 -6.72 -3.10 -5.26
N HIS A 138 -7.57 -2.41 -6.00
CA HIS A 138 -7.26 -1.13 -6.62
C HIS A 138 -7.90 0.03 -5.86
N THR A 139 -7.26 1.19 -5.88
CA THR A 139 -7.92 2.45 -5.51
C THR A 139 -8.95 2.82 -6.59
N MET A 140 -10.00 3.56 -6.23
CA MET A 140 -11.01 4.01 -7.20
C MET A 140 -10.43 4.94 -8.26
N GLN A 141 -9.32 5.61 -7.98
CA GLN A 141 -8.62 6.47 -8.95
C GLN A 141 -8.30 5.74 -10.24
N ILE A 142 -7.94 4.46 -10.18
CA ILE A 142 -7.65 3.68 -11.40
C ILE A 142 -8.88 3.53 -12.29
N MET A 143 -10.07 3.41 -11.68
CA MET A 143 -11.33 3.34 -12.43
C MET A 143 -11.61 4.65 -13.16
N GLU A 144 -11.38 5.78 -12.47
CA GLU A 144 -11.55 7.11 -13.06
C GLU A 144 -10.58 7.30 -14.23
N ASP A 145 -9.31 6.98 -14.05
CA ASP A 145 -8.28 7.08 -15.09
C ASP A 145 -8.60 6.20 -16.31
N MET A 146 -9.08 4.98 -16.06
CA MET A 146 -9.49 4.07 -17.14
C MET A 146 -10.69 4.60 -17.91
N LEU A 147 -11.72 5.13 -17.22
CA LEU A 147 -12.90 5.70 -17.87
C LEU A 147 -12.55 6.95 -18.68
N VAL A 148 -11.73 7.84 -18.13
CA VAL A 148 -11.25 9.02 -18.88
C VAL A 148 -10.51 8.60 -20.14
N SER A 149 -9.59 7.63 -20.03
CA SER A 149 -8.86 7.12 -21.20
C SER A 149 -9.77 6.48 -22.24
N PHE A 150 -10.74 5.69 -21.80
CA PHE A 150 -11.71 5.01 -22.67
C PHE A 150 -12.57 6.00 -23.45
N TYR A 151 -13.15 7.01 -22.76
CA TYR A 151 -13.96 8.01 -23.43
C TYR A 151 -13.13 8.93 -24.33
N ALA A 152 -11.88 9.22 -23.98
CA ALA A 152 -10.99 9.95 -24.87
C ALA A 152 -10.69 9.18 -26.17
N GLN A 153 -10.54 7.86 -26.11
CA GLN A 153 -10.37 7.02 -27.29
C GLN A 153 -11.62 7.03 -28.17
N ILE A 154 -12.81 6.86 -27.59
CA ILE A 154 -14.07 6.91 -28.35
C ILE A 154 -14.22 8.26 -29.04
N ALA A 155 -13.96 9.38 -28.34
CA ALA A 155 -14.06 10.70 -28.94
C ALA A 155 -13.06 10.92 -30.10
N ALA A 156 -11.87 10.35 -30.01
CA ALA A 156 -10.87 10.42 -31.08
C ALA A 156 -11.28 9.61 -32.29
N ASP A 157 -11.96 8.48 -32.12
CA ASP A 157 -12.43 7.61 -33.18
C ASP A 157 -13.68 8.20 -33.91
N GLU A 158 -14.56 8.89 -33.16
CA GLU A 158 -15.77 9.53 -33.71
C GLU A 158 -15.50 10.86 -34.41
N PHE A 159 -14.45 11.59 -34.00
CA PHE A 159 -14.08 12.88 -34.58
C PHE A 159 -12.59 12.90 -34.97
N PRO A 160 -12.19 12.21 -36.05
CA PRO A 160 -10.82 12.32 -36.51
C PRO A 160 -10.54 13.77 -36.91
N GLN A 161 -9.56 14.37 -36.24
CA GLN A 161 -9.10 15.72 -36.54
C GLN A 161 -8.56 15.74 -37.98
N PRO A 162 -8.88 16.77 -38.79
CA PRO A 162 -8.44 16.85 -40.18
C PRO A 162 -6.92 17.01 -40.33
#